data_9120edf11641914ea09f6411324e239d
#
_entry.id   9120edf11641914ea09f6411324e239d
#
_cell.length_a   1.000
_cell.length_b   1.000
_cell.length_c   1.000
_cell.angle_alpha   90.00
_cell.angle_beta   90.00
_cell.angle_gamma   90.00
#
_symmetry.space_group_name_H-M   'P 1'
#
loop_
_entity.id
_entity.type
_entity.pdbx_description
1 polymer ?
#
loop_
_entity_poly.entity_id
_entity_poly.type
_entity_poly.pdbx_seq_one_letter_code
_entity_poly.pdbx_strand_id
1 'polypeptide(L)'
;MLSRLAGIQQCCQHIIRRCRAVIKLGPGGLQSWADDIIAVLREAHQAVQDARARGSTALGADLLDKLRERYDDAVAFGITHNRLRDWHEGNHPGYALGCWLREYKEQVFLFTRDFAVDWTTNVAERGAKAAKRHQAVSGYWHTLATLARWCRIRSYLDSAAAHGITALDAIRAAIEGKPWLPPLPALN
;
A
#
# COMPACT_ATOMS: atom_id res chain seq x y z
N MET A 1 -3.20 -22.90 4.85
CA MET A 1 -3.38 -22.47 3.46
C MET A 1 -3.11 -20.95 3.27
N LEU A 2 -2.33 -20.31 4.16
CA LEU A 2 -1.95 -18.87 4.11
C LEU A 2 -0.48 -18.64 3.70
N SER A 3 0.27 -19.68 3.36
CA SER A 3 1.70 -19.60 3.03
C SER A 3 2.02 -19.22 1.57
N ARG A 4 1.04 -18.82 0.77
CA ARG A 4 1.20 -18.39 -0.63
C ARG A 4 0.87 -16.92 -0.89
N LEU A 5 0.66 -16.12 0.12
CA LEU A 5 0.69 -14.66 -0.04
C LEU A 5 2.17 -14.26 -0.09
N ALA A 6 2.77 -14.34 -1.24
CA ALA A 6 4.04 -13.72 -1.55
C ALA A 6 3.94 -12.25 -1.12
N GLY A 7 4.48 -11.92 0.03
CA GLY A 7 4.63 -10.61 0.64
C GLY A 7 3.46 -9.62 0.49
N ILE A 8 3.08 -9.01 1.59
CA ILE A 8 2.14 -7.87 1.58
C ILE A 8 2.96 -6.60 1.49
N GLN A 9 2.77 -5.78 0.44
CA GLN A 9 3.36 -4.45 0.36
C GLN A 9 2.61 -3.48 1.28
N GLN A 10 3.34 -2.79 2.16
CA GLN A 10 2.80 -1.67 2.92
C GLN A 10 2.73 -0.43 2.02
N CYS A 11 1.61 0.27 2.05
CA CYS A 11 1.40 1.46 1.22
C CYS A 11 2.33 2.60 1.65
N CYS A 12 3.34 2.91 0.83
CA CYS A 12 4.30 3.98 1.13
C CYS A 12 3.65 5.37 1.24
N GLN A 13 2.55 5.64 0.53
CA GLN A 13 1.82 6.90 0.69
C GLN A 13 1.19 7.05 2.09
N HIS A 14 0.69 5.96 2.68
CA HIS A 14 0.21 5.97 4.05
C HIS A 14 1.35 6.17 5.05
N ILE A 15 2.50 5.55 4.83
CA ILE A 15 3.71 5.75 5.65
C ILE A 15 4.12 7.22 5.60
N ILE A 16 4.26 7.81 4.42
CA ILE A 16 4.59 9.23 4.24
C ILE A 16 3.59 10.14 4.96
N ARG A 17 2.30 9.84 4.90
CA ARG A 17 1.27 10.60 5.63
C ARG A 17 1.45 10.50 7.15
N ARG A 18 1.75 9.30 7.67
CA ARG A 18 2.04 9.09 9.11
C ARG A 18 3.31 9.81 9.54
N CYS A 19 4.39 9.77 8.74
CA CYS A 19 5.61 10.53 8.99
C CYS A 19 5.33 12.04 9.06
N ARG A 20 4.59 12.59 8.08
CA ARG A 20 4.19 14.01 8.09
C ARG A 20 3.34 14.40 9.31
N ALA A 21 2.52 13.49 9.82
CA ALA A 21 1.76 13.74 11.05
C ALA A 21 2.69 13.80 12.26
N VAL A 22 3.67 12.90 12.36
CA VAL A 22 4.66 12.90 13.46
C VAL A 22 5.55 14.15 13.43
N ILE A 23 5.99 14.61 12.25
CA ILE A 23 6.80 15.84 12.10
C ILE A 23 6.09 17.05 12.74
N LYS A 24 4.76 17.11 12.65
CA LYS A 24 3.95 18.20 13.22
C LYS A 24 3.80 18.15 14.74
N LEU A 25 4.20 17.07 15.40
CA LEU A 25 4.02 16.86 16.85
C LEU A 25 5.17 17.40 17.71
N GLY A 26 6.17 18.01 17.12
CA GLY A 26 7.32 18.54 17.86
C GLY A 26 7.86 19.84 17.29
N PRO A 27 8.68 20.57 18.06
CA PRO A 27 9.43 21.71 17.54
C PRO A 27 10.33 21.27 16.40
N GLY A 28 10.59 22.16 15.44
CA GLY A 28 11.36 21.88 14.24
C GLY A 28 12.68 21.14 14.53
N GLY A 29 12.98 20.13 13.75
CA GLY A 29 14.20 19.32 13.85
C GLY A 29 14.13 18.10 14.76
N LEU A 30 13.24 18.04 15.73
CA LEU A 30 13.15 16.89 16.64
C LEU A 30 12.60 15.60 15.99
N GLN A 31 11.91 15.74 14.88
CA GLN A 31 11.34 14.61 14.14
C GLN A 31 11.95 14.47 12.73
N SER A 32 13.20 14.95 12.54
CA SER A 32 13.92 14.86 11.25
C SER A 32 14.04 13.45 10.73
N TRP A 33 14.12 12.45 11.61
CA TRP A 33 14.11 11.04 11.24
C TRP A 33 12.91 10.65 10.35
N ALA A 34 11.77 11.29 10.56
CA ALA A 34 10.57 11.03 9.75
C ALA A 34 10.68 11.67 8.36
N ASP A 35 11.42 12.78 8.21
CA ASP A 35 11.78 13.33 6.91
C ASP A 35 12.77 12.42 6.18
N ASP A 36 13.73 11.82 6.89
CA ASP A 36 14.68 10.85 6.33
C ASP A 36 13.95 9.61 5.80
N ILE A 37 12.96 9.07 6.53
CA ILE A 37 12.10 8.00 6.02
C ILE A 37 11.36 8.40 4.74
N ILE A 38 10.80 9.62 4.69
CA ILE A 38 10.12 10.11 3.48
C ILE A 38 11.11 10.21 2.32
N ALA A 39 12.33 10.70 2.56
CA ALA A 39 13.37 10.83 1.56
C ALA A 39 13.78 9.46 1.01
N VAL A 40 14.09 8.49 1.88
CA VAL A 40 14.45 7.12 1.49
C VAL A 40 13.36 6.46 0.65
N LEU A 41 12.10 6.55 1.06
CA LEU A 41 10.99 5.94 0.31
C LEU A 41 10.81 6.56 -1.08
N ARG A 42 10.99 7.88 -1.20
CA ARG A 42 10.91 8.57 -2.50
C ARG A 42 12.09 8.22 -3.41
N GLU A 43 13.29 8.18 -2.85
CA GLU A 43 14.50 7.78 -3.57
C GLU A 43 14.40 6.34 -4.06
N ALA A 44 13.94 5.41 -3.20
CA ALA A 44 13.69 4.03 -3.57
C ALA A 44 12.66 3.92 -4.71
N HIS A 45 11.57 4.70 -4.65
CA HIS A 45 10.56 4.72 -5.70
C HIS A 45 11.13 5.24 -7.02
N GLN A 46 11.89 6.35 -7.00
CA GLN A 46 12.52 6.89 -8.20
C GLN A 46 13.51 5.88 -8.81
N ALA A 47 14.35 5.26 -7.97
CA ALA A 47 15.28 4.24 -8.41
C ALA A 47 14.58 3.03 -9.08
N VAL A 48 13.41 2.62 -8.57
CA VAL A 48 12.58 1.59 -9.20
C VAL A 48 12.08 2.04 -10.57
N GLN A 49 11.60 3.29 -10.71
CA GLN A 49 11.15 3.81 -12.01
C GLN A 49 12.30 3.84 -13.02
N ASP A 50 13.47 4.30 -12.60
CA ASP A 50 14.67 4.36 -13.47
C ASP A 50 15.16 2.95 -13.86
N ALA A 51 15.11 1.99 -12.93
CA ALA A 51 15.46 0.60 -13.19
C ALA A 51 14.46 -0.09 -14.14
N ARG A 52 13.16 0.15 -13.98
CA ARG A 52 12.12 -0.31 -14.92
C ARG A 52 12.33 0.22 -16.33
N ALA A 53 12.67 1.51 -16.46
CA ALA A 53 12.96 2.12 -17.76
C ALA A 53 14.18 1.47 -18.46
N ARG A 54 15.08 0.86 -17.69
CA ARG A 54 16.23 0.07 -18.19
C ARG A 54 15.94 -1.42 -18.39
N GLY A 55 14.69 -1.86 -18.15
CA GLY A 55 14.27 -3.25 -18.30
C GLY A 55 14.64 -4.18 -17.11
N SER A 56 15.05 -3.62 -15.97
CA SER A 56 15.32 -4.38 -14.76
C SER A 56 14.01 -4.80 -14.05
N THR A 57 14.07 -5.90 -13.29
CA THR A 57 12.94 -6.42 -12.51
C THR A 57 13.11 -6.23 -10.99
N ALA A 58 14.30 -5.83 -10.55
CA ALA A 58 14.64 -5.53 -9.14
C ALA A 58 15.73 -4.46 -9.08
N LEU A 59 15.89 -3.81 -7.93
CA LEU A 59 17.03 -2.93 -7.68
C LEU A 59 18.31 -3.74 -7.44
N GLY A 60 19.46 -3.16 -7.83
CA GLY A 60 20.77 -3.71 -7.49
C GLY A 60 20.99 -3.75 -5.97
N ALA A 61 21.67 -4.80 -5.48
CA ALA A 61 21.88 -5.06 -4.06
C ALA A 61 22.55 -3.86 -3.35
N ASP A 62 23.63 -3.30 -3.90
CA ASP A 62 24.37 -2.19 -3.27
C ASP A 62 23.50 -0.95 -3.01
N LEU A 63 22.62 -0.60 -3.96
CA LEU A 63 21.72 0.53 -3.80
C LEU A 63 20.64 0.21 -2.77
N LEU A 64 20.08 -1.00 -2.85
CA LEU A 64 19.05 -1.45 -1.91
C LEU A 64 19.59 -1.47 -0.47
N ASP A 65 20.81 -1.97 -0.26
CA ASP A 65 21.44 -2.04 1.05
C ASP A 65 21.69 -0.63 1.63
N LYS A 66 22.19 0.31 0.84
CA LYS A 66 22.34 1.72 1.26
C LYS A 66 21.01 2.37 1.65
N LEU A 67 19.94 2.12 0.90
CA LEU A 67 18.61 2.64 1.22
C LEU A 67 18.08 2.03 2.51
N ARG A 68 18.29 0.73 2.72
CA ARG A 68 17.86 -0.01 3.90
C ARG A 68 18.65 0.40 5.16
N GLU A 69 19.95 0.65 5.04
CA GLU A 69 20.78 1.15 6.13
C GLU A 69 20.29 2.53 6.60
N ARG A 70 20.12 3.47 5.68
CA ARG A 70 19.57 4.80 6.00
C ARG A 70 18.19 4.75 6.62
N TYR A 71 17.35 3.83 6.15
CA TYR A 71 16.04 3.59 6.73
C TYR A 71 16.15 3.07 8.17
N ASP A 72 17.03 2.09 8.42
CA ASP A 72 17.23 1.51 9.76
C ASP A 72 17.74 2.55 10.74
N ASP A 73 18.70 3.37 10.34
CA ASP A 73 19.26 4.47 11.14
C ASP A 73 18.17 5.48 11.52
N ALA A 74 17.37 5.91 10.56
CA ALA A 74 16.26 6.82 10.81
C ALA A 74 15.22 6.21 11.76
N VAL A 75 14.85 4.94 11.57
CA VAL A 75 13.91 4.22 12.45
C VAL A 75 14.48 4.06 13.86
N ALA A 76 15.75 3.67 13.99
CA ALA A 76 16.41 3.50 15.28
C ALA A 76 16.47 4.83 16.05
N PHE A 77 16.82 5.92 15.37
CA PHE A 77 16.78 7.26 15.95
C PHE A 77 15.37 7.64 16.40
N GLY A 78 14.37 7.45 15.54
CA GLY A 78 12.96 7.76 15.85
C GLY A 78 12.45 7.00 17.07
N ILE A 79 12.78 5.72 17.20
CA ILE A 79 12.42 4.89 18.37
C ILE A 79 13.10 5.43 19.63
N THR A 80 14.42 5.59 19.59
CA THR A 80 15.23 6.02 20.76
C THR A 80 14.80 7.40 21.22
N HIS A 81 14.63 8.33 20.29
CA HIS A 81 14.29 9.71 20.57
C HIS A 81 12.90 9.88 21.18
N ASN A 82 11.93 9.06 20.77
CA ASN A 82 10.54 9.18 21.22
C ASN A 82 10.16 8.21 22.35
N ARG A 83 11.04 7.29 22.74
CA ARG A 83 10.74 6.21 23.69
C ARG A 83 10.31 6.73 25.07
N LEU A 84 10.97 7.76 25.56
CA LEU A 84 10.78 8.31 26.92
C LEU A 84 10.06 9.66 26.89
N ARG A 85 9.47 10.03 25.76
CA ARG A 85 8.72 11.28 25.67
C ARG A 85 7.33 11.11 26.26
N ASP A 86 7.00 12.00 27.17
CA ASP A 86 5.66 12.05 27.74
C ASP A 86 4.62 12.33 26.64
N TRP A 87 3.53 11.60 26.70
CA TRP A 87 2.38 11.78 25.81
C TRP A 87 1.09 11.66 26.63
N HIS A 88 0.09 12.44 26.27
CA HIS A 88 -1.16 12.54 27.03
C HIS A 88 -1.92 11.23 27.14
N GLU A 89 -1.71 10.28 26.21
CA GLU A 89 -2.32 8.96 26.22
C GLU A 89 -1.42 7.94 25.53
N GLY A 90 -0.96 6.94 26.27
CA GLY A 90 -0.11 5.87 25.77
C GLY A 90 1.28 6.33 25.31
N ASN A 91 1.84 5.67 24.31
CA ASN A 91 3.16 5.99 23.78
C ASN A 91 3.12 7.16 22.80
N HIS A 92 4.20 7.95 22.75
CA HIS A 92 4.35 8.98 21.75
C HIS A 92 4.17 8.43 20.32
N PRO A 93 3.36 9.08 19.44
CA PRO A 93 3.07 8.55 18.09
C PRO A 93 4.33 8.28 17.25
N GLY A 94 5.41 9.04 17.44
CA GLY A 94 6.70 8.80 16.80
C GLY A 94 7.34 7.49 17.25
N TYR A 95 7.24 7.12 18.53
CA TYR A 95 7.69 5.83 19.03
C TYR A 95 6.90 4.67 18.41
N ALA A 96 5.57 4.77 18.46
CA ALA A 96 4.69 3.76 17.87
C ALA A 96 4.92 3.58 16.37
N LEU A 97 5.11 4.69 15.62
CA LEU A 97 5.43 4.64 14.21
C LEU A 97 6.79 3.99 13.95
N GLY A 98 7.83 4.35 14.70
CA GLY A 98 9.18 3.78 14.56
C GLY A 98 9.20 2.26 14.82
N CYS A 99 8.54 1.79 15.88
CA CYS A 99 8.40 0.36 16.17
C CYS A 99 7.68 -0.39 15.03
N TRP A 100 6.60 0.18 14.52
CA TRP A 100 5.87 -0.37 13.39
C TRP A 100 6.73 -0.42 12.11
N LEU A 101 7.46 0.64 11.79
CA LEU A 101 8.35 0.69 10.63
C LEU A 101 9.46 -0.37 10.70
N ARG A 102 10.00 -0.63 11.90
CA ARG A 102 11.00 -1.68 12.14
C ARG A 102 10.40 -3.06 11.91
N GLU A 103 9.23 -3.33 12.46
CA GLU A 103 8.55 -4.63 12.35
C GLU A 103 8.19 -4.98 10.90
N TYR A 104 7.68 -4.01 10.15
CA TYR A 104 7.18 -4.23 8.79
C TYR A 104 8.16 -3.82 7.68
N LYS A 105 9.46 -3.65 7.99
CA LYS A 105 10.51 -3.22 7.03
C LYS A 105 10.48 -4.01 5.73
N GLU A 106 10.41 -5.34 5.79
CA GLU A 106 10.43 -6.20 4.61
C GLU A 106 9.20 -5.95 3.70
N GLN A 107 8.06 -5.67 4.31
CA GLN A 107 6.84 -5.33 3.60
C GLN A 107 6.87 -3.90 3.02
N VAL A 108 7.63 -3.00 3.64
CA VAL A 108 7.83 -1.63 3.12
C VAL A 108 8.69 -1.63 1.86
N PHE A 109 9.71 -2.50 1.80
CA PHE A 109 10.66 -2.59 0.70
C PHE A 109 10.33 -3.66 -0.35
N LEU A 110 9.18 -4.33 -0.29
CA LEU A 110 8.83 -5.40 -1.23
C LEU A 110 8.87 -4.92 -2.70
N PHE A 111 8.35 -3.72 -2.99
CA PHE A 111 8.32 -3.12 -4.33
C PHE A 111 9.70 -2.87 -4.94
N THR A 112 10.76 -2.87 -4.15
CA THR A 112 12.14 -2.70 -4.63
C THR A 112 12.78 -4.02 -5.10
N ARG A 113 12.22 -5.15 -4.69
CA ARG A 113 12.68 -6.51 -5.01
C ARG A 113 11.80 -7.21 -6.03
N ASP A 114 10.56 -6.77 -6.14
CA ASP A 114 9.58 -7.27 -7.10
C ASP A 114 8.85 -6.08 -7.73
N PHE A 115 9.24 -5.74 -8.95
CA PHE A 115 8.67 -4.61 -9.66
C PHE A 115 7.24 -4.86 -10.18
N ALA A 116 6.70 -6.08 -10.09
CA ALA A 116 5.27 -6.32 -10.31
C ALA A 116 4.42 -5.75 -9.17
N VAL A 117 5.03 -5.48 -8.01
CA VAL A 117 4.37 -4.90 -6.84
C VAL A 117 4.49 -3.37 -6.88
N ASP A 118 3.35 -2.68 -6.78
CA ASP A 118 3.33 -1.22 -6.65
C ASP A 118 3.76 -0.77 -5.25
N TRP A 119 4.44 0.36 -5.15
CA TRP A 119 4.79 0.98 -3.86
C TRP A 119 3.59 1.55 -3.10
N THR A 120 2.41 1.59 -3.74
CA THR A 120 1.14 2.03 -3.14
C THR A 120 0.04 1.00 -3.36
N THR A 121 -0.97 1.01 -2.48
CA THR A 121 -2.17 0.19 -2.58
C THR A 121 -3.34 0.93 -3.25
N ASN A 122 -3.07 1.99 -4.00
CA ASN A 122 -4.11 2.87 -4.57
C ASN A 122 -5.11 2.12 -5.46
N VAL A 123 -4.68 1.09 -6.19
CA VAL A 123 -5.58 0.30 -7.05
C VAL A 123 -6.60 -0.46 -6.18
N ALA A 124 -6.13 -1.16 -5.14
CA ALA A 124 -7.00 -1.87 -4.20
C ALA A 124 -7.93 -0.90 -3.44
N GLU A 125 -7.41 0.28 -3.05
CA GLU A 125 -8.20 1.29 -2.35
C GLU A 125 -9.33 1.88 -3.22
N ARG A 126 -9.12 2.05 -4.53
CA ARG A 126 -10.18 2.52 -5.43
C ARG A 126 -11.37 1.59 -5.44
N GLY A 127 -11.15 0.27 -5.46
CA GLY A 127 -12.20 -0.73 -5.34
C GLY A 127 -12.96 -0.62 -4.00
N ALA A 128 -12.23 -0.53 -2.89
CA ALA A 128 -12.81 -0.38 -1.55
C ALA A 128 -13.54 0.97 -1.34
N LYS A 129 -13.06 2.06 -1.98
CA LYS A 129 -13.73 3.38 -1.91
C LYS A 129 -15.14 3.37 -2.48
N ALA A 130 -15.42 2.57 -3.50
CA ALA A 130 -16.76 2.45 -4.07
C ALA A 130 -17.76 1.90 -3.04
N ALA A 131 -17.38 0.84 -2.29
CA ALA A 131 -18.19 0.27 -1.23
C ALA A 131 -18.40 1.27 -0.07
N LYS A 132 -17.34 1.95 0.36
CA LYS A 132 -17.40 2.99 1.42
C LYS A 132 -18.29 4.17 1.01
N ARG A 133 -18.22 4.60 -0.25
CA ARG A 133 -19.06 5.68 -0.77
C ARG A 133 -20.53 5.28 -0.80
N HIS A 134 -20.82 4.08 -1.26
CA HIS A 134 -22.19 3.54 -1.21
C HIS A 134 -22.73 3.53 0.21
N GLN A 135 -21.94 3.05 1.17
CA GLN A 135 -22.32 3.05 2.59
C GLN A 135 -22.58 4.47 3.13
N ALA A 136 -21.76 5.45 2.76
CA ALA A 136 -21.90 6.84 3.20
C ALA A 136 -23.16 7.53 2.64
N VAL A 137 -23.60 7.16 1.42
CA VAL A 137 -24.76 7.77 0.75
C VAL A 137 -26.06 7.05 1.07
N SER A 138 -26.05 5.70 1.12
CA SER A 138 -27.22 4.84 1.28
C SER A 138 -27.38 4.29 2.70
N GLY A 139 -26.58 4.75 3.66
CA GLY A 139 -26.51 4.22 5.01
C GLY A 139 -25.62 2.98 5.09
N TYR A 140 -26.02 1.99 5.90
CA TYR A 140 -25.24 0.78 6.09
C TYR A 140 -25.76 -0.40 5.24
N TRP A 141 -24.91 -1.39 5.07
CA TRP A 141 -25.29 -2.63 4.42
C TRP A 141 -26.18 -3.45 5.37
N HIS A 142 -27.42 -3.75 4.97
CA HIS A 142 -28.38 -4.50 5.80
C HIS A 142 -27.85 -5.88 6.21
N THR A 143 -27.09 -6.55 5.32
CA THR A 143 -26.48 -7.84 5.61
C THR A 143 -25.13 -7.98 4.94
N LEU A 144 -24.26 -8.84 5.47
CA LEU A 144 -22.99 -9.22 4.82
C LEU A 144 -23.24 -9.88 3.45
N ALA A 145 -24.35 -10.60 3.30
CA ALA A 145 -24.73 -11.20 2.02
C ALA A 145 -25.00 -10.14 0.95
N THR A 146 -25.69 -9.05 1.30
CA THR A 146 -25.94 -7.93 0.38
C THR A 146 -24.63 -7.24 -0.02
N LEU A 147 -23.75 -6.98 0.94
CA LEU A 147 -22.42 -6.44 0.66
C LEU A 147 -21.62 -7.38 -0.26
N ALA A 148 -21.60 -8.67 0.01
CA ALA A 148 -20.88 -9.66 -0.80
C ALA A 148 -21.40 -9.73 -2.24
N ARG A 149 -22.72 -9.67 -2.45
CA ARG A 149 -23.34 -9.61 -3.79
C ARG A 149 -22.91 -8.35 -4.53
N TRP A 150 -22.98 -7.19 -3.87
CA TRP A 150 -22.57 -5.93 -4.45
C TRP A 150 -21.08 -5.95 -4.83
N CYS A 151 -20.22 -6.41 -3.93
CA CYS A 151 -18.78 -6.52 -4.20
C CYS A 151 -18.51 -7.45 -5.39
N ARG A 152 -19.23 -8.57 -5.51
CA ARG A 152 -19.09 -9.50 -6.62
C ARG A 152 -19.45 -8.86 -7.97
N ILE A 153 -20.60 -8.17 -8.03
CA ILE A 153 -21.05 -7.47 -9.24
C ILE A 153 -20.04 -6.36 -9.60
N ARG A 154 -19.63 -5.58 -8.61
CA ARG A 154 -18.67 -4.50 -8.83
C ARG A 154 -17.32 -5.03 -9.32
N SER A 155 -16.79 -6.07 -8.69
CA SER A 155 -15.53 -6.72 -9.10
C SER A 155 -15.61 -7.25 -10.53
N TYR A 156 -16.74 -7.85 -10.91
CA TYR A 156 -16.98 -8.33 -12.27
C TYR A 156 -16.91 -7.18 -13.30
N LEU A 157 -17.61 -6.08 -13.05
CA LEU A 157 -17.65 -4.93 -13.94
C LEU A 157 -16.30 -4.21 -14.02
N ASP A 158 -15.60 -4.04 -12.89
CA ASP A 158 -14.28 -3.40 -12.87
C ASP A 158 -13.24 -4.27 -13.57
N SER A 159 -13.32 -5.59 -13.45
CA SER A 159 -12.44 -6.53 -14.17
C SER A 159 -12.70 -6.50 -15.67
N ALA A 160 -13.96 -6.51 -16.10
CA ALA A 160 -14.33 -6.39 -17.52
C ALA A 160 -13.83 -5.07 -18.10
N ALA A 161 -14.02 -3.96 -17.40
CA ALA A 161 -13.54 -2.64 -17.83
C ALA A 161 -12.01 -2.58 -17.96
N ALA A 162 -11.26 -3.24 -17.06
CA ALA A 162 -9.81 -3.33 -17.16
C ALA A 162 -9.33 -4.07 -18.42
N HIS A 163 -10.19 -4.88 -19.04
CA HIS A 163 -9.94 -5.59 -20.30
C HIS A 163 -10.64 -4.95 -21.51
N GLY A 164 -11.11 -3.71 -21.38
CA GLY A 164 -11.72 -2.95 -22.46
C GLY A 164 -13.18 -3.31 -22.76
N ILE A 165 -13.83 -4.12 -21.90
CA ILE A 165 -15.24 -4.50 -22.05
C ILE A 165 -16.12 -3.48 -21.35
N THR A 166 -17.14 -2.94 -22.03
CA THR A 166 -18.03 -1.98 -21.42
C THR A 166 -18.92 -2.65 -20.35
N ALA A 167 -19.36 -1.87 -19.36
CA ALA A 167 -20.26 -2.40 -18.32
C ALA A 167 -21.56 -2.95 -18.91
N LEU A 168 -22.08 -2.31 -19.98
CA LEU A 168 -23.30 -2.74 -20.66
C LEU A 168 -23.12 -4.10 -21.34
N ASP A 169 -22.01 -4.30 -22.05
CA ASP A 169 -21.71 -5.57 -22.72
C ASP A 169 -21.47 -6.69 -21.70
N ALA A 170 -20.75 -6.40 -20.62
CA ALA A 170 -20.54 -7.36 -19.55
C ALA A 170 -21.85 -7.79 -18.87
N ILE A 171 -22.78 -6.84 -18.61
CA ILE A 171 -24.10 -7.15 -18.05
C ILE A 171 -24.92 -7.96 -19.03
N ARG A 172 -24.97 -7.58 -20.33
CA ARG A 172 -25.69 -8.31 -21.36
C ARG A 172 -25.20 -9.75 -21.43
N ALA A 173 -23.90 -9.97 -21.54
CA ALA A 173 -23.31 -11.30 -21.57
C ALA A 173 -23.67 -12.15 -20.34
N ALA A 174 -23.68 -11.54 -19.15
CA ALA A 174 -24.05 -12.22 -17.92
C ALA A 174 -25.54 -12.63 -17.90
N ILE A 175 -26.45 -11.76 -18.40
CA ILE A 175 -27.90 -12.07 -18.50
C ILE A 175 -28.16 -13.18 -19.53
N GLU A 176 -27.40 -13.20 -20.61
CA GLU A 176 -27.48 -14.25 -21.66
C GLU A 176 -26.86 -15.59 -21.21
N GLY A 177 -26.37 -15.69 -19.97
CA GLY A 177 -25.78 -16.90 -19.40
C GLY A 177 -24.36 -17.19 -19.92
N LYS A 178 -23.70 -16.21 -20.54
CA LYS A 178 -22.32 -16.27 -21.05
C LYS A 178 -21.45 -15.18 -20.43
N PRO A 179 -21.29 -15.14 -19.09
CA PRO A 179 -20.53 -14.09 -18.44
C PRO A 179 -19.10 -14.09 -18.97
N TRP A 180 -18.57 -12.89 -19.21
CA TRP A 180 -17.16 -12.73 -19.50
C TRP A 180 -16.33 -13.20 -18.29
N LEU A 181 -15.26 -13.92 -18.54
CA LEU A 181 -14.31 -14.35 -17.53
C LEU A 181 -12.91 -13.84 -17.90
N PRO A 182 -12.13 -13.36 -16.91
CA PRO A 182 -10.78 -12.93 -17.18
C PRO A 182 -9.94 -14.12 -17.67
N PRO A 183 -9.01 -13.91 -18.62
CA PRO A 183 -8.09 -14.94 -19.03
C PRO A 183 -7.30 -15.42 -17.80
N LEU A 184 -7.21 -16.73 -17.63
CA LEU A 184 -6.37 -17.29 -16.57
C LEU A 184 -4.92 -16.91 -16.84
N PRO A 185 -4.15 -16.47 -15.80
CA PRO A 185 -2.72 -16.25 -15.97
C PRO A 185 -2.08 -17.55 -16.46
N ALA A 186 -1.23 -17.43 -17.48
CA ALA A 186 -0.43 -18.56 -17.92
C ALA A 186 0.37 -19.08 -16.73
N LEU A 187 0.15 -20.33 -16.34
CA LEU A 187 0.97 -21.01 -15.35
C LEU A 187 2.33 -21.26 -16.02
N ASN A 188 3.31 -20.40 -15.72
CA ASN A 188 4.72 -20.62 -16.04
C ASN A 188 5.35 -21.47 -14.94
#